data_c209f73aefe648881e290a35ae3cde1b
#
_entry.id   c209f73aefe648881e290a35ae3cde1b
#
_cell.length_a   1.000
_cell.length_b   1.000
_cell.length_c   1.000
_cell.angle_alpha   90.00
_cell.angle_beta   90.00
_cell.angle_gamma   90.00
#
_symmetry.space_group_name_H-M   'P 1'
#
loop_
_entity.id
_entity.type
_entity.pdbx_description
1 polymer ?
#
loop_
_entity_poly.entity_id
_entity_poly.type
_entity_poly.pdbx_seq_one_letter_code
_entity_poly.pdbx_strand_id
1 'polypeptide(L)'
;VIKRFSERESEFKVERQNYTYTQSFSIQTIDDDNRPDGEYRMTSEIVFTPDGKRFEKVTSAPPPTLQRIMLSEQDLDDVRNVQPFVLTTEDLPKYNVTYVGRQQMDELSCYVFDVAPKVIEKKQRYFQGRVWVDDKDLQIVMSDGKAVPDIINKNNENVFPRFRTYRQNIEKGYWFPVYTRADDYLHFRSGDVHIRMTIRYSNYKRYGSTVKIGKATEVKEPH
;
A
#
# COMPACT_ATOMS: atom_id res chain seq x y z
N VAL A 1 9.30 -21.73 -6.98
CA VAL A 1 8.44 -20.54 -7.23
C VAL A 1 8.68 -19.47 -6.17
N ILE A 2 8.54 -19.78 -4.85
CA ILE A 2 8.63 -18.80 -3.75
C ILE A 2 9.91 -17.95 -3.83
N LYS A 3 11.09 -18.57 -3.93
CA LYS A 3 12.37 -17.85 -4.05
C LYS A 3 12.38 -16.90 -5.27
N ARG A 4 11.91 -17.37 -6.43
CA ARG A 4 11.90 -16.58 -7.65
C ARG A 4 10.96 -15.40 -7.59
N PHE A 5 9.75 -15.55 -7.01
CA PHE A 5 8.87 -14.40 -6.90
C PHE A 5 9.38 -13.38 -5.88
N SER A 6 10.03 -13.81 -4.77
CA SER A 6 10.64 -12.85 -3.84
C SER A 6 11.86 -12.13 -4.43
N GLU A 7 12.60 -12.75 -5.33
CA GLU A 7 13.63 -12.07 -6.14
C GLU A 7 12.99 -10.98 -7.03
N ARG A 8 11.90 -11.29 -7.72
CA ARG A 8 11.16 -10.32 -8.54
C ARG A 8 10.53 -9.19 -7.71
N GLU A 9 10.03 -9.50 -6.52
CA GLU A 9 9.53 -8.49 -5.59
C GLU A 9 10.66 -7.60 -5.05
N SER A 10 11.87 -8.13 -4.88
CA SER A 10 13.05 -7.32 -4.53
C SER A 10 13.44 -6.36 -5.65
N GLU A 11 13.42 -6.83 -6.91
CA GLU A 11 13.64 -5.98 -8.09
C GLU A 11 12.57 -4.89 -8.18
N PHE A 12 11.30 -5.25 -7.98
CA PHE A 12 10.19 -4.28 -7.96
C PHE A 12 10.36 -3.23 -6.84
N LYS A 13 10.78 -3.62 -5.63
CA LYS A 13 11.05 -2.68 -4.53
C LYS A 13 12.08 -1.63 -4.91
N VAL A 14 13.13 -2.01 -5.64
CA VAL A 14 14.15 -1.09 -6.16
C VAL A 14 13.59 -0.25 -7.30
N GLU A 15 12.93 -0.88 -8.29
CA GLU A 15 12.40 -0.17 -9.45
C GLU A 15 11.34 0.86 -9.06
N ARG A 16 10.49 0.56 -8.07
CA ARG A 16 9.48 1.50 -7.55
C ARG A 16 10.07 2.83 -7.09
N GLN A 17 11.31 2.84 -6.59
CA GLN A 17 12.00 4.05 -6.15
C GLN A 17 12.32 5.02 -7.29
N ASN A 18 12.25 4.54 -8.53
CA ASN A 18 12.44 5.37 -9.73
C ASN A 18 11.16 6.09 -10.18
N TYR A 19 10.07 5.97 -9.42
CA TYR A 19 8.76 6.55 -9.79
C TYR A 19 8.27 7.55 -8.75
N THR A 20 7.54 8.55 -9.25
CA THR A 20 6.62 9.35 -8.44
C THR A 20 5.20 8.89 -8.69
N TYR A 21 4.32 9.13 -7.74
CA TYR A 21 2.89 8.85 -7.90
C TYR A 21 2.04 9.68 -6.95
N THR A 22 0.75 9.78 -7.26
CA THR A 22 -0.25 10.37 -6.39
C THR A 22 -0.91 9.27 -5.58
N GLN A 23 -1.00 9.46 -4.26
CA GLN A 23 -1.74 8.60 -3.34
C GLN A 23 -2.92 9.37 -2.77
N SER A 24 -4.15 8.87 -2.99
CA SER A 24 -5.37 9.42 -2.38
C SER A 24 -5.92 8.40 -1.39
N PHE A 25 -5.93 8.76 -0.11
CA PHE A 25 -6.42 7.96 1.00
C PHE A 25 -7.76 8.53 1.50
N SER A 26 -8.73 7.65 1.73
CA SER A 26 -10.00 7.98 2.39
C SER A 26 -10.38 6.85 3.34
N ILE A 27 -10.82 7.21 4.54
CA ILE A 27 -11.47 6.31 5.48
C ILE A 27 -12.75 6.96 5.99
N GLN A 28 -13.81 6.18 6.04
CA GLN A 28 -15.14 6.58 6.50
C GLN A 28 -15.58 5.68 7.64
N THR A 29 -16.25 6.25 8.65
CA THR A 29 -17.06 5.48 9.59
C THR A 29 -18.47 5.36 9.03
N ILE A 30 -19.10 4.20 9.24
CA ILE A 30 -20.37 3.82 8.63
C ILE A 30 -21.40 3.57 9.75
N ASP A 31 -22.54 4.24 9.69
CA ASP A 31 -23.61 4.07 10.65
C ASP A 31 -24.42 2.78 10.43
N ASP A 32 -25.43 2.54 11.30
CA ASP A 32 -26.28 1.36 11.25
C ASP A 32 -27.18 1.30 10.00
N ASP A 33 -27.43 2.47 9.37
CA ASP A 33 -28.14 2.59 8.10
C ASP A 33 -27.24 2.41 6.87
N ASN A 34 -25.98 1.99 7.09
CA ASN A 34 -24.96 1.78 6.05
C ASN A 34 -24.55 3.07 5.31
N ARG A 35 -24.62 4.22 5.99
CA ARG A 35 -24.25 5.54 5.48
C ARG A 35 -22.97 6.05 6.15
N PRO A 36 -22.12 6.80 5.42
CA PRO A 36 -21.00 7.49 6.05
C PRO A 36 -21.46 8.54 7.05
N ASP A 37 -20.96 8.49 8.30
CA ASP A 37 -21.21 9.47 9.36
C ASP A 37 -19.95 10.24 9.78
N GLY A 38 -18.81 9.94 9.18
CA GLY A 38 -17.56 10.65 9.35
C GLY A 38 -16.53 10.22 8.32
N GLU A 39 -15.59 11.10 8.00
CA GLU A 39 -14.58 10.83 6.98
C GLU A 39 -13.26 11.55 7.31
N TYR A 40 -12.15 10.90 6.92
CA TYR A 40 -10.83 11.50 6.75
C TYR A 40 -10.37 11.27 5.33
N ARG A 41 -9.84 12.32 4.68
CA ARG A 41 -9.22 12.24 3.35
C ARG A 41 -7.85 12.88 3.35
N MET A 42 -6.95 12.31 2.56
CA MET A 42 -5.64 12.88 2.32
C MET A 42 -5.20 12.54 0.89
N THR A 43 -4.67 13.51 0.19
CA THR A 43 -4.02 13.30 -1.10
C THR A 43 -2.58 13.79 -1.01
N SER A 44 -1.66 12.96 -1.47
CA SER A 44 -0.22 13.21 -1.39
C SER A 44 0.47 12.87 -2.70
N GLU A 45 1.51 13.63 -3.02
CA GLU A 45 2.53 13.25 -3.99
C GLU A 45 3.61 12.46 -3.29
N ILE A 46 3.91 11.28 -3.81
CA ILE A 46 4.95 10.39 -3.27
C ILE A 46 6.15 10.45 -4.20
N VAL A 47 7.30 10.69 -3.60
CA VAL A 47 8.60 10.71 -4.26
C VAL A 47 9.60 9.89 -3.46
N PHE A 48 10.64 9.41 -4.10
CA PHE A 48 11.75 8.74 -3.43
C PHE A 48 13.02 9.56 -3.61
N THR A 49 13.78 9.66 -2.54
CA THR A 49 15.10 10.28 -2.56
C THR A 49 16.12 9.35 -3.24
N PRO A 50 17.29 9.84 -3.70
CA PRO A 50 18.31 9.01 -4.31
C PRO A 50 18.80 7.84 -3.43
N ASP A 51 18.68 7.96 -2.11
CA ASP A 51 18.99 6.91 -1.13
C ASP A 51 17.80 5.98 -0.85
N GLY A 52 16.71 6.08 -1.65
CA GLY A 52 15.55 5.18 -1.62
C GLY A 52 14.55 5.46 -0.50
N LYS A 53 14.69 6.58 0.24
CA LYS A 53 13.72 6.96 1.26
C LYS A 53 12.45 7.54 0.63
N ARG A 54 11.31 7.06 1.12
CA ARG A 54 10.00 7.58 0.73
C ARG A 54 9.76 8.96 1.36
N PHE A 55 9.45 9.93 0.53
CA PHE A 55 9.01 11.25 0.93
C PHE A 55 7.57 11.47 0.49
N GLU A 56 6.77 12.08 1.36
CA GLU A 56 5.36 12.35 1.13
C GLU A 56 5.09 13.84 1.25
N LYS A 57 4.60 14.44 0.16
CA LYS A 57 4.14 15.82 0.12
C LYS A 57 2.62 15.83 0.10
N VAL A 58 2.00 16.18 1.23
CA VAL A 58 0.54 16.33 1.30
C VAL A 58 0.11 17.51 0.44
N THR A 59 -0.76 17.25 -0.53
CA THR A 59 -1.32 18.26 -1.44
C THR A 59 -2.73 18.68 -1.06
N SER A 60 -3.46 17.80 -0.36
CA SER A 60 -4.80 18.09 0.15
C SER A 60 -5.08 17.23 1.40
N ALA A 61 -5.53 17.87 2.46
CA ALA A 61 -6.01 17.21 3.67
C ALA A 61 -7.09 18.09 4.31
N PRO A 62 -8.36 17.99 3.87
CA PRO A 62 -9.45 18.73 4.49
C PRO A 62 -9.63 18.30 5.96
N PRO A 63 -10.19 19.17 6.83
CA PRO A 63 -10.46 18.83 8.21
C PRO A 63 -11.27 17.53 8.31
N PRO A 64 -10.86 16.58 9.18
CA PRO A 64 -11.58 15.32 9.36
C PRO A 64 -12.93 15.56 10.04
N THR A 65 -13.91 14.74 9.68
CA THR A 65 -15.23 14.71 10.32
C THR A 65 -15.46 13.42 11.14
N LEU A 66 -14.43 12.58 11.27
CA LEU A 66 -14.48 11.36 12.08
C LEU A 66 -14.75 11.68 13.54
N GLN A 67 -15.71 10.99 14.16
CA GLN A 67 -16.07 11.16 15.57
C GLN A 67 -15.90 9.86 16.37
N ARG A 68 -16.04 8.71 15.73
CA ARG A 68 -16.01 7.40 16.41
C ARG A 68 -14.62 6.76 16.46
N ILE A 69 -13.71 7.21 15.60
CA ILE A 69 -12.30 6.77 15.58
C ILE A 69 -11.38 7.98 15.45
N MET A 70 -10.17 7.84 15.97
CA MET A 70 -9.06 8.76 15.74
C MET A 70 -7.97 8.02 14.98
N LEU A 71 -7.46 8.63 13.92
CA LEU A 71 -6.30 8.10 13.21
C LEU A 71 -5.02 8.52 13.93
N SER A 72 -4.22 7.55 14.29
CA SER A 72 -2.88 7.76 14.86
C SER A 72 -1.81 7.81 13.75
N GLU A 73 -0.62 8.31 14.09
CA GLU A 73 0.54 8.22 13.19
C GLU A 73 0.85 6.75 12.82
N GLN A 74 0.63 5.80 13.75
CA GLN A 74 0.82 4.38 13.45
C GLN A 74 -0.15 3.86 12.38
N ASP A 75 -1.41 4.34 12.37
CA ASP A 75 -2.37 3.97 11.32
C ASP A 75 -1.90 4.48 9.96
N LEU A 76 -1.40 5.71 9.90
CA LEU A 76 -0.84 6.27 8.67
C LEU A 76 0.44 5.54 8.22
N ASP A 77 1.28 5.11 9.16
CA ASP A 77 2.46 4.30 8.84
C ASP A 77 2.07 2.92 8.31
N ASP A 78 1.03 2.29 8.83
CA ASP A 78 0.51 1.02 8.31
C ASP A 78 -0.04 1.18 6.87
N VAL A 79 -0.71 2.30 6.58
CA VAL A 79 -1.13 2.67 5.22
C VAL A 79 0.07 2.82 4.28
N ARG A 80 1.16 3.40 4.76
CA ARG A 80 2.38 3.65 3.97
C ARG A 80 3.20 2.39 3.71
N ASN A 81 3.28 1.49 4.69
CA ASN A 81 4.29 0.44 4.73
C ASN A 81 3.73 -0.98 4.64
N VAL A 82 2.54 -1.23 5.17
CA VAL A 82 1.97 -2.59 5.22
C VAL A 82 1.04 -2.86 4.05
N GLN A 83 0.24 -1.90 3.64
CA GLN A 83 -0.77 -2.09 2.60
C GLN A 83 -0.17 -2.32 1.20
N PRO A 84 0.88 -1.60 0.75
CA PRO A 84 1.57 -1.94 -0.50
C PRO A 84 2.59 -3.06 -0.27
N PHE A 85 2.13 -4.18 0.31
CA PHE A 85 2.97 -5.31 0.72
C PHE A 85 3.86 -5.82 -0.41
N VAL A 86 5.13 -6.02 -0.09
CA VAL A 86 6.17 -6.59 -0.94
C VAL A 86 6.91 -7.66 -0.14
N LEU A 87 7.06 -8.86 -0.69
CA LEU A 87 7.81 -9.94 -0.04
C LEU A 87 9.17 -10.11 -0.69
N THR A 88 10.15 -9.37 -0.21
CA THR A 88 11.53 -9.41 -0.73
C THR A 88 12.29 -10.64 -0.26
N THR A 89 13.43 -10.91 -0.90
CA THR A 89 14.37 -11.98 -0.46
C THR A 89 14.91 -11.72 0.96
N GLU A 90 15.05 -10.45 1.35
CA GLU A 90 15.48 -10.04 2.68
C GLU A 90 14.40 -10.32 3.75
N ASP A 91 13.12 -10.11 3.37
CA ASP A 91 11.98 -10.30 4.27
C ASP A 91 11.48 -11.74 4.31
N LEU A 92 11.72 -12.52 3.26
CA LEU A 92 11.27 -13.92 3.16
C LEU A 92 11.61 -14.78 4.38
N PRO A 93 12.81 -14.70 5.01
CA PRO A 93 13.12 -15.47 6.22
C PRO A 93 12.23 -15.16 7.42
N LYS A 94 11.61 -13.98 7.47
CA LYS A 94 10.72 -13.54 8.57
C LYS A 94 9.31 -14.13 8.45
N TYR A 95 8.96 -14.72 7.30
CA TYR A 95 7.61 -15.20 7.00
C TYR A 95 7.54 -16.71 6.79
N ASN A 96 6.40 -17.28 7.20
CA ASN A 96 5.94 -18.56 6.72
C ASN A 96 5.14 -18.29 5.43
N VAL A 97 5.53 -18.94 4.34
CA VAL A 97 4.87 -18.82 3.04
C VAL A 97 4.40 -20.20 2.63
N THR A 98 3.09 -20.42 2.63
CA THR A 98 2.47 -21.71 2.33
C THR A 98 1.75 -21.66 0.99
N TYR A 99 2.08 -22.56 0.09
CA TYR A 99 1.38 -22.69 -1.18
C TYR A 99 -0.02 -23.25 -0.97
N VAL A 100 -1.02 -22.56 -1.50
CA VAL A 100 -2.45 -22.94 -1.40
C VAL A 100 -2.94 -23.61 -2.67
N GLY A 101 -2.48 -23.16 -3.83
CA GLY A 101 -2.94 -23.69 -5.11
C GLY A 101 -2.76 -22.68 -6.25
N ARG A 102 -3.48 -22.91 -7.33
CA ARG A 102 -3.59 -21.99 -8.46
C ARG A 102 -5.02 -21.45 -8.56
N GLN A 103 -5.12 -20.22 -9.01
CA GLN A 103 -6.40 -19.57 -9.27
C GLN A 103 -6.31 -18.73 -10.53
N GLN A 104 -7.36 -18.85 -11.37
CA GLN A 104 -7.56 -17.92 -12.48
C GLN A 104 -8.20 -16.63 -11.95
N MET A 105 -7.63 -15.50 -12.29
CA MET A 105 -8.13 -14.17 -11.96
C MET A 105 -8.20 -13.36 -13.25
N ASP A 106 -9.40 -13.20 -13.79
CA ASP A 106 -9.60 -12.63 -15.13
C ASP A 106 -8.71 -13.37 -16.15
N GLU A 107 -7.77 -12.65 -16.80
CA GLU A 107 -6.84 -13.21 -17.78
C GLU A 107 -5.55 -13.77 -17.15
N LEU A 108 -5.37 -13.64 -15.82
CA LEU A 108 -4.16 -14.03 -15.12
C LEU A 108 -4.30 -15.41 -14.49
N SER A 109 -3.31 -16.25 -14.70
CA SER A 109 -3.12 -17.49 -13.95
C SER A 109 -2.17 -17.23 -12.79
N CYS A 110 -2.64 -17.40 -11.56
CA CYS A 110 -1.89 -17.03 -10.36
C CYS A 110 -1.56 -18.23 -9.49
N TYR A 111 -0.34 -18.24 -8.95
CA TYR A 111 -0.02 -19.01 -7.74
C TYR A 111 -0.59 -18.29 -6.52
N VAL A 112 -1.17 -19.04 -5.60
CA VAL A 112 -1.78 -18.52 -4.38
C VAL A 112 -0.96 -18.98 -3.17
N PHE A 113 -0.59 -18.05 -2.31
CA PHE A 113 0.16 -18.33 -1.09
C PHE A 113 -0.49 -17.66 0.12
N ASP A 114 -0.54 -18.38 1.24
CA ASP A 114 -0.79 -17.79 2.55
C ASP A 114 0.55 -17.35 3.15
N VAL A 115 0.57 -16.14 3.70
CA VAL A 115 1.76 -15.47 4.23
C VAL A 115 1.48 -15.03 5.65
N ALA A 116 2.34 -15.41 6.60
CA ALA A 116 2.23 -15.00 8.00
C ALA A 116 3.62 -14.79 8.59
N PRO A 117 3.82 -13.81 9.49
CA PRO A 117 5.09 -13.63 10.18
C PRO A 117 5.40 -14.87 11.04
N LYS A 118 6.68 -15.30 11.08
CA LYS A 118 7.13 -16.38 11.95
C LYS A 118 7.16 -15.97 13.42
N VAL A 119 7.54 -14.72 13.65
CA VAL A 119 7.64 -14.11 14.97
C VAL A 119 7.12 -12.68 14.86
N ILE A 120 6.32 -12.26 15.81
CA ILE A 120 5.86 -10.87 15.92
C ILE A 120 6.77 -10.16 16.93
N GLU A 121 7.66 -9.31 16.44
CA GLU A 121 8.55 -8.51 17.26
C GLU A 121 7.84 -7.29 17.83
N LYS A 122 8.28 -6.83 19.01
CA LYS A 122 7.71 -5.64 19.65
C LYS A 122 7.91 -4.41 18.76
N LYS A 123 6.88 -3.59 18.65
CA LYS A 123 6.86 -2.34 17.87
C LYS A 123 7.04 -2.50 16.37
N GLN A 124 6.89 -3.70 15.84
CA GLN A 124 6.89 -3.93 14.40
C GLN A 124 5.53 -4.40 13.92
N ARG A 125 5.17 -3.96 12.72
CA ARG A 125 3.98 -4.40 12.01
C ARG A 125 4.38 -5.30 10.86
N TYR A 126 3.59 -6.33 10.65
CA TYR A 126 3.77 -7.30 9.59
C TYR A 126 2.48 -7.45 8.81
N PHE A 127 2.60 -7.86 7.57
CA PHE A 127 1.46 -8.32 6.79
C PHE A 127 1.14 -9.77 7.15
N GLN A 128 -0.13 -10.09 7.32
CA GLN A 128 -0.61 -11.45 7.40
C GLN A 128 -1.83 -11.61 6.51
N GLY A 129 -1.79 -12.58 5.58
CA GLY A 129 -2.89 -12.78 4.65
C GLY A 129 -2.53 -13.67 3.49
N ARG A 130 -3.19 -13.46 2.38
CA ARG A 130 -3.04 -14.20 1.14
C ARG A 130 -2.50 -13.32 0.03
N VAL A 131 -1.65 -13.85 -0.81
CA VAL A 131 -1.12 -13.18 -1.99
C VAL A 131 -1.34 -14.02 -3.24
N TRP A 132 -1.64 -13.35 -4.34
CA TRP A 132 -1.74 -13.93 -5.67
C TRP A 132 -0.56 -13.44 -6.48
N VAL A 133 0.18 -14.38 -7.04
CA VAL A 133 1.42 -14.15 -7.79
C VAL A 133 1.19 -14.59 -9.22
N ASP A 134 1.31 -13.69 -10.18
CA ASP A 134 1.21 -14.03 -11.60
C ASP A 134 2.23 -15.11 -11.98
N ASP A 135 1.83 -16.11 -12.74
CA ASP A 135 2.70 -17.25 -13.07
C ASP A 135 3.74 -16.93 -14.15
N LYS A 136 3.59 -15.82 -14.88
CA LYS A 136 4.50 -15.34 -15.92
C LYS A 136 5.55 -14.39 -15.36
N ASP A 137 5.07 -13.28 -14.78
CA ASP A 137 5.94 -12.20 -14.27
C ASP A 137 6.51 -12.51 -12.89
N LEU A 138 5.91 -13.47 -12.16
CA LEU A 138 6.29 -13.87 -10.80
C LEU A 138 6.29 -12.69 -9.83
N GLN A 139 5.30 -11.82 -9.94
CA GLN A 139 5.07 -10.70 -9.03
C GLN A 139 3.67 -10.79 -8.41
N ILE A 140 3.52 -10.22 -7.21
CA ILE A 140 2.23 -10.11 -6.55
C ILE A 140 1.33 -9.20 -7.39
N VAL A 141 0.16 -9.69 -7.76
CA VAL A 141 -0.88 -8.95 -8.49
C VAL A 141 -2.03 -8.55 -7.58
N MET A 142 -2.23 -9.30 -6.50
CA MET A 142 -3.21 -8.98 -5.46
C MET A 142 -2.73 -9.49 -4.11
N SER A 143 -3.03 -8.73 -3.06
CA SER A 143 -2.90 -9.17 -1.67
C SER A 143 -4.20 -8.93 -0.91
N ASP A 144 -4.57 -9.84 -0.01
CA ASP A 144 -5.75 -9.77 0.87
C ASP A 144 -5.32 -10.17 2.27
N GLY A 145 -5.30 -9.25 3.20
CA GLY A 145 -4.79 -9.50 4.53
C GLY A 145 -4.95 -8.33 5.48
N LYS A 146 -4.16 -8.36 6.52
CA LYS A 146 -4.23 -7.44 7.65
C LYS A 146 -2.83 -7.09 8.14
N ALA A 147 -2.67 -5.88 8.68
CA ALA A 147 -1.52 -5.52 9.49
C ALA A 147 -1.62 -6.21 10.87
N VAL A 148 -0.58 -6.88 11.30
CA VAL A 148 -0.52 -7.57 12.61
C VAL A 148 0.73 -7.16 13.40
N PRO A 149 0.65 -7.17 14.75
CA PRO A 149 -0.50 -7.46 15.60
C PRO A 149 -1.43 -6.24 15.74
N ASP A 150 -2.68 -6.45 16.13
CA ASP A 150 -3.46 -5.38 16.73
C ASP A 150 -2.81 -4.96 18.05
N ILE A 151 -2.73 -3.65 18.31
CA ILE A 151 -2.16 -3.11 19.55
C ILE A 151 -3.32 -2.70 20.44
N ILE A 152 -3.55 -3.47 21.49
CA ILE A 152 -4.60 -3.19 22.48
C ILE A 152 -3.95 -3.18 23.85
N ASN A 153 -3.74 -1.98 24.41
CA ASN A 153 -3.21 -1.78 25.76
C ASN A 153 -4.03 -0.74 26.54
N LYS A 154 -3.69 -0.46 27.80
CA LYS A 154 -4.50 0.40 28.68
C LYS A 154 -4.77 1.80 28.11
N ASN A 155 -3.84 2.35 27.33
CA ASN A 155 -3.87 3.75 26.90
C ASN A 155 -3.96 3.91 25.38
N ASN A 156 -3.89 2.80 24.63
CA ASN A 156 -3.87 2.87 23.18
C ASN A 156 -4.51 1.62 22.57
N GLU A 157 -5.39 1.83 21.62
CA GLU A 157 -5.96 0.79 20.77
C GLU A 157 -5.67 1.18 19.33
N ASN A 158 -4.79 0.39 18.67
CA ASN A 158 -4.50 0.53 17.26
C ASN A 158 -4.90 -0.79 16.58
N VAL A 159 -6.12 -0.78 16.05
CA VAL A 159 -6.75 -1.90 15.36
C VAL A 159 -6.81 -1.54 13.88
N PHE A 160 -6.33 -2.44 13.03
CA PHE A 160 -6.28 -2.20 11.60
C PHE A 160 -7.25 -3.12 10.85
N PRO A 161 -7.97 -2.63 9.82
CA PRO A 161 -8.92 -3.44 9.06
C PRO A 161 -8.21 -4.47 8.18
N ARG A 162 -8.93 -5.53 7.83
CA ARG A 162 -8.55 -6.37 6.70
C ARG A 162 -8.70 -5.59 5.41
N PHE A 163 -7.71 -5.63 4.55
CA PHE A 163 -7.68 -4.89 3.30
C PHE A 163 -7.30 -5.79 2.12
N ARG A 164 -7.67 -5.34 0.92
CA ARG A 164 -7.26 -5.94 -0.34
C ARG A 164 -6.62 -4.90 -1.23
N THR A 165 -5.40 -5.20 -1.69
CA THR A 165 -4.65 -4.35 -2.62
C THR A 165 -4.55 -5.02 -3.97
N TYR A 166 -4.88 -4.28 -5.02
CA TYR A 166 -4.75 -4.67 -6.42
C TYR A 166 -3.55 -3.97 -7.05
N ARG A 167 -2.83 -4.70 -7.88
CA ARG A 167 -1.73 -4.16 -8.67
C ARG A 167 -2.02 -4.30 -10.16
N GLN A 168 -1.44 -3.42 -10.96
CA GLN A 168 -1.47 -3.48 -12.42
C GLN A 168 -0.05 -3.38 -12.99
N ASN A 169 0.15 -4.02 -14.13
CA ASN A 169 1.37 -3.89 -14.90
C ASN A 169 1.37 -2.50 -15.54
N ILE A 170 2.17 -1.59 -15.00
CA ILE A 170 2.23 -0.20 -15.46
C ILE A 170 3.30 -0.05 -16.54
N GLU A 171 4.47 -0.64 -16.33
CA GLU A 171 5.60 -0.53 -17.25
C GLU A 171 6.58 -1.71 -17.08
N LYS A 172 7.05 -2.25 -18.18
CA LYS A 172 8.17 -3.22 -18.26
C LYS A 172 8.01 -4.50 -17.43
N GLY A 173 6.78 -4.97 -17.23
CA GLY A 173 6.53 -6.17 -16.46
C GLY A 173 6.65 -5.99 -14.96
N TYR A 174 6.49 -4.76 -14.46
CA TYR A 174 6.38 -4.46 -13.04
C TYR A 174 4.95 -4.10 -12.66
N TRP A 175 4.47 -4.72 -11.56
CA TRP A 175 3.10 -4.62 -11.07
C TRP A 175 3.03 -3.64 -9.90
N PHE A 176 2.51 -2.46 -10.17
CA PHE A 176 2.36 -1.38 -9.17
C PHE A 176 1.00 -1.43 -8.50
N PRO A 177 0.89 -1.08 -7.19
CA PRO A 177 -0.39 -0.87 -6.53
C PRO A 177 -1.21 0.18 -7.27
N VAL A 178 -2.49 -0.07 -7.49
CA VAL A 178 -3.41 0.89 -8.11
C VAL A 178 -4.61 1.18 -7.21
N TYR A 179 -5.01 0.22 -6.41
CA TYR A 179 -6.17 0.34 -5.56
C TYR A 179 -6.08 -0.55 -4.33
N THR A 180 -6.37 0.01 -3.16
CA THR A 180 -6.58 -0.73 -1.92
C THR A 180 -7.96 -0.42 -1.39
N ARG A 181 -8.66 -1.43 -0.86
CA ARG A 181 -9.95 -1.28 -0.20
C ARG A 181 -10.03 -2.10 1.07
N ALA A 182 -10.77 -1.58 2.04
CA ALA A 182 -11.28 -2.33 3.18
C ALA A 182 -12.75 -1.96 3.40
N ASP A 183 -13.54 -2.91 3.86
CA ASP A 183 -14.90 -2.75 4.38
C ASP A 183 -14.98 -3.75 5.52
N ASP A 184 -14.84 -3.28 6.76
CA ASP A 184 -14.58 -4.14 7.91
C ASP A 184 -15.07 -3.48 9.22
N TYR A 185 -15.19 -4.29 10.26
CA TYR A 185 -15.48 -3.85 11.62
C TYR A 185 -14.20 -3.82 12.45
N LEU A 186 -13.88 -2.66 12.99
CA LEU A 186 -12.80 -2.49 13.96
C LEU A 186 -13.35 -2.76 15.37
N HIS A 187 -12.78 -3.75 16.04
CA HIS A 187 -13.23 -4.20 17.36
C HIS A 187 -12.44 -3.49 18.46
N PHE A 188 -12.99 -2.38 18.97
CA PHE A 188 -12.45 -1.66 20.11
C PHE A 188 -13.10 -2.14 21.40
N ARG A 189 -12.49 -1.85 22.55
CA ARG A 189 -13.11 -2.11 23.87
C ARG A 189 -14.40 -1.34 24.09
N SER A 190 -14.51 -0.16 23.47
CA SER A 190 -15.69 0.69 23.50
C SER A 190 -16.83 0.21 22.62
N GLY A 191 -16.59 -0.78 21.78
CA GLY A 191 -17.53 -1.33 20.81
C GLY A 191 -16.98 -1.36 19.39
N ASP A 192 -17.73 -1.97 18.51
CA ASP A 192 -17.36 -2.14 17.11
C ASP A 192 -17.62 -0.87 16.31
N VAL A 193 -16.72 -0.56 15.39
CA VAL A 193 -16.89 0.54 14.45
C VAL A 193 -16.76 0.00 13.01
N HIS A 194 -17.81 0.10 12.24
CA HIS A 194 -17.80 -0.23 10.83
C HIS A 194 -17.05 0.87 10.06
N ILE A 195 -16.07 0.48 9.24
CA ILE A 195 -15.29 1.41 8.42
C ILE A 195 -15.27 0.97 6.95
N ARG A 196 -15.17 1.97 6.07
CA ARG A 196 -14.77 1.79 4.68
C ARG A 196 -13.52 2.60 4.41
N MET A 197 -12.53 1.94 3.85
CA MET A 197 -11.25 2.57 3.52
C MET A 197 -10.93 2.33 2.05
N THR A 198 -10.43 3.37 1.38
CA THR A 198 -9.90 3.27 0.02
C THR A 198 -8.58 4.00 -0.11
N ILE A 199 -7.67 3.42 -0.88
CA ILE A 199 -6.46 4.11 -1.34
C ILE A 199 -6.39 3.94 -2.85
N ARG A 200 -6.19 5.04 -3.55
CA ARG A 200 -5.92 5.07 -4.99
C ARG A 200 -4.50 5.52 -5.23
N TYR A 201 -3.82 4.79 -6.08
CA TYR A 201 -2.46 5.11 -6.52
C TYR A 201 -2.53 5.41 -8.01
N SER A 202 -2.14 6.62 -8.40
CA SER A 202 -2.29 7.11 -9.77
C SER A 202 -1.11 7.97 -10.19
N ASN A 203 -1.10 8.37 -11.44
CA ASN A 203 -0.11 9.29 -11.99
C ASN A 203 1.34 8.81 -11.81
N TYR A 204 1.58 7.51 -11.96
CA TYR A 204 2.92 6.98 -11.96
C TYR A 204 3.78 7.61 -13.04
N LYS A 205 4.90 8.22 -12.65
CA LYS A 205 5.86 8.85 -13.57
C LYS A 205 7.26 8.42 -13.18
N ARG A 206 8.02 7.93 -14.13
CA ARG A 206 9.42 7.56 -13.91
C ARG A 206 10.30 8.79 -13.86
N TYR A 207 11.23 8.87 -12.89
CA TYR A 207 12.29 9.86 -12.87
C TYR A 207 13.23 9.64 -14.07
N GLY A 208 13.68 10.73 -14.70
CA GLY A 208 14.65 10.66 -15.79
C GLY A 208 14.08 10.33 -17.18
N SER A 209 12.75 10.32 -17.37
CA SER A 209 12.20 10.53 -18.70
C SER A 209 12.49 11.98 -19.07
N THR A 210 13.47 12.16 -19.95
CA THR A 210 14.19 13.37 -20.32
C THR A 210 13.22 14.53 -20.55
N VAL A 211 13.18 15.48 -19.63
CA VAL A 211 12.86 16.87 -20.01
C VAL A 211 14.08 17.31 -20.85
N LYS A 212 13.95 17.32 -22.19
CA LYS A 212 14.84 18.10 -23.03
C LYS A 212 14.58 19.56 -22.67
N ILE A 213 15.44 20.10 -21.81
CA ILE A 213 15.50 21.55 -21.63
C ILE A 213 15.93 22.08 -23.00
N GLY A 214 15.00 22.66 -23.74
CA GLY A 214 15.31 23.36 -24.96
C GLY A 214 16.36 24.43 -24.61
N LYS A 215 17.44 24.50 -25.37
CA LYS A 215 18.45 25.54 -25.22
C LYS A 215 17.72 26.88 -25.15
N ALA A 216 17.87 27.60 -24.06
CA ALA A 216 17.43 28.98 -23.98
C ALA A 216 18.21 29.76 -25.04
N THR A 217 17.51 30.29 -26.03
CA THR A 217 18.07 31.19 -27.03
C THR A 217 18.24 32.53 -26.33
N GLU A 218 19.46 32.99 -26.18
CA GLU A 218 19.75 34.34 -25.72
C GLU A 218 19.05 35.35 -26.62
N VAL A 219 18.10 36.08 -26.04
CA VAL A 219 17.48 37.24 -26.71
C VAL A 219 18.50 38.38 -26.63
N LYS A 220 19.12 38.73 -27.76
CA LYS A 220 19.95 39.94 -27.85
C LYS A 220 19.02 41.14 -27.73
N GLU A 221 19.28 42.00 -26.78
CA GLU A 221 18.65 43.32 -26.69
C GLU A 221 18.96 44.15 -27.94
N PRO A 222 18.00 44.88 -28.50
CA PRO A 222 18.28 45.85 -29.59
C PRO A 222 18.93 47.09 -29.02
N HIS A 223 19.96 47.56 -29.71
CA HIS A 223 20.65 48.85 -29.48
C HIS A 223 19.75 50.01 -29.82
#